data_98ed93b2554e61c647a629512dcc8558
#
_entry.id   98ed93b2554e61c647a629512dcc8558
#
_cell.length_a   1.000
_cell.length_b   1.000
_cell.length_c   1.000
_cell.angle_alpha   90.00
_cell.angle_beta   90.00
_cell.angle_gamma   90.00
#
_symmetry.space_group_name_H-M   'P 1'
#
loop_
_entity.id
_entity.type
_entity.pdbx_description
1 polymer ?
#
loop_
_entity_poly.entity_id
_entity_poly.type
_entity_poly.pdbx_seq_one_letter_code
_entity_poly.pdbx_strand_id
1 'polypeptide(L)'
;MSMDEIPLARQVDYVFRQLEEELTDAVAGTVTIQIRNNAVGKFGVKHNPIETRNGEICETGGKGMSVQQVVAFRRMAVETLRLRRNWTHGEICYDFAVRSGTNGWSASVLYESNYNSANWMFRYQPKHQPPSAGNHYA
;
A
#
# COMPACT_ATOMS: atom_id res chain seq x y z
N MET A 1 6.63 22.52 6.07
CA MET A 1 5.86 22.08 4.91
C MET A 1 5.12 20.79 5.25
N SER A 2 3.86 20.74 5.01
CA SER A 2 3.09 19.56 5.32
C SER A 2 3.22 18.53 4.20
N MET A 3 2.95 17.27 4.53
CA MET A 3 3.08 16.18 3.59
C MET A 3 2.22 16.38 2.35
N ASP A 4 1.04 16.93 2.49
CA ASP A 4 0.11 17.08 1.37
C ASP A 4 0.52 18.19 0.40
N GLU A 5 1.54 18.95 0.70
CA GLU A 5 2.07 19.92 -0.24
C GLU A 5 3.19 19.33 -1.09
N ILE A 6 3.54 18.09 -0.89
CA ILE A 6 4.62 17.44 -1.61
C ILE A 6 4.02 16.48 -2.62
N PRO A 7 4.56 16.37 -3.82
CA PRO A 7 4.01 15.42 -4.78
C PRO A 7 3.99 14.00 -4.23
N LEU A 8 2.96 13.25 -4.57
CA LEU A 8 2.77 11.90 -4.03
C LEU A 8 3.99 11.01 -4.30
N ALA A 9 4.60 11.13 -5.46
CA ALA A 9 5.77 10.33 -5.79
C ALA A 9 6.90 10.54 -4.79
N ARG A 10 7.09 11.76 -4.36
CA ARG A 10 8.12 12.08 -3.38
C ARG A 10 7.75 11.57 -2.00
N GLN A 11 6.46 11.57 -1.69
CA GLN A 11 5.99 11.02 -0.43
C GLN A 11 6.23 9.51 -0.38
N VAL A 12 5.97 8.80 -1.47
CA VAL A 12 6.19 7.37 -1.54
C VAL A 12 7.69 7.05 -1.45
N ASP A 13 8.51 7.85 -2.10
CA ASP A 13 9.95 7.71 -1.99
C ASP A 13 10.39 7.83 -0.53
N TYR A 14 9.85 8.81 0.16
CA TYR A 14 10.15 9.02 1.59
C TYR A 14 9.71 7.83 2.43
N VAL A 15 8.55 7.26 2.15
CA VAL A 15 8.05 6.10 2.88
C VAL A 15 9.06 4.95 2.78
N PHE A 16 9.54 4.66 1.59
CA PHE A 16 10.46 3.56 1.41
C PHE A 16 11.83 3.84 2.05
N ARG A 17 12.21 5.10 2.13
CA ARG A 17 13.45 5.44 2.85
C ARG A 17 13.27 5.22 4.35
N GLN A 18 12.09 5.49 4.88
CA GLN A 18 11.81 5.25 6.29
C GLN A 18 11.74 3.77 6.61
N LEU A 19 11.39 2.93 5.63
CA LEU A 19 11.25 1.50 5.85
C LEU A 19 12.51 0.71 5.52
N GLU A 20 13.59 1.37 5.15
CA GLU A 20 14.77 0.68 4.66
C GLU A 20 15.30 -0.37 5.64
N GLU A 21 15.44 -0.01 6.89
CA GLU A 21 15.94 -0.94 7.90
C GLU A 21 15.03 -2.15 8.05
N GLU A 22 13.75 -1.90 8.07
CA GLU A 22 12.78 -2.98 8.25
C GLU A 22 12.77 -3.92 7.04
N LEU A 23 12.94 -3.38 5.85
CA LEU A 23 12.95 -4.19 4.64
C LEU A 23 14.23 -5.02 4.53
N THR A 24 15.33 -4.54 5.05
CA THR A 24 16.57 -5.32 5.02
C THR A 24 16.52 -6.49 6.00
N ASP A 25 15.55 -6.48 6.91
CA ASP A 25 15.34 -7.58 7.83
C ASP A 25 14.19 -8.48 7.41
N ALA A 26 13.55 -8.23 6.30
CA ALA A 26 12.37 -8.95 5.89
C ALA A 26 12.62 -9.76 4.63
N VAL A 27 12.39 -11.07 4.70
CA VAL A 27 12.50 -11.94 3.54
C VAL A 27 11.29 -11.79 2.64
N ALA A 28 10.16 -11.52 3.21
CA ALA A 28 8.91 -11.36 2.47
C ALA A 28 7.92 -10.59 3.32
N GLY A 29 6.98 -9.97 2.68
CA GLY A 29 5.95 -9.22 3.40
C GLY A 29 5.19 -8.33 2.48
N THR A 30 4.50 -7.37 3.05
CA THR A 30 3.68 -6.42 2.30
C THR A 30 3.89 -5.01 2.85
N VAL A 31 4.30 -4.12 1.97
CA VAL A 31 4.34 -2.70 2.33
C VAL A 31 2.97 -2.12 2.01
N THR A 32 2.35 -1.45 2.96
CA THR A 32 1.03 -0.84 2.74
C THR A 32 1.14 0.66 2.88
N ILE A 33 0.52 1.37 1.98
CA ILE A 33 0.47 2.83 2.00
C ILE A 33 -0.96 3.27 1.84
N GLN A 34 -1.49 3.96 2.84
CA GLN A 34 -2.83 4.52 2.77
C GLN A 34 -2.76 5.94 2.28
N ILE A 35 -3.61 6.26 1.31
CA ILE A 35 -3.64 7.56 0.68
C ILE A 35 -4.95 8.27 0.99
N ARG A 36 -4.85 9.54 1.36
CA ARG A 36 -6.00 10.35 1.63
C ARG A 36 -5.76 11.70 1.02
N ASN A 37 -6.63 12.15 0.15
CA ASN A 37 -6.51 13.44 -0.52
C ASN A 37 -5.15 13.59 -1.19
N ASN A 38 -4.74 12.56 -1.91
CA ASN A 38 -3.48 12.55 -2.67
C ASN A 38 -2.25 12.73 -1.77
N ALA A 39 -2.35 12.31 -0.53
CA ALA A 39 -1.24 12.38 0.41
C ALA A 39 -1.17 11.07 1.20
N VAL A 40 0.04 10.69 1.60
CA VAL A 40 0.21 9.52 2.41
C VAL A 40 -0.27 9.80 3.83
N GLY A 41 -1.22 9.03 4.29
CA GLY A 41 -1.73 9.17 5.63
C GLY A 41 -1.09 8.19 6.60
N LYS A 42 -0.91 6.95 6.18
CA LYS A 42 -0.39 5.92 7.04
C LYS A 42 0.38 4.92 6.19
N PHE A 43 1.43 4.38 6.71
CA PHE A 43 2.18 3.36 5.98
C PHE A 43 2.81 2.38 6.97
N GLY A 44 3.15 1.22 6.47
CA GLY A 44 3.78 0.21 7.31
C GLY A 44 4.16 -1.02 6.52
N VAL A 45 4.67 -1.99 7.23
CA VAL A 45 5.06 -3.27 6.66
C VAL A 45 4.35 -4.38 7.42
N LYS A 46 3.68 -5.25 6.71
CA LYS A 46 3.15 -6.46 7.27
C LYS A 46 4.14 -7.55 7.00
N HIS A 47 4.62 -8.19 8.03
CA HIS A 47 5.59 -9.28 7.89
C HIS A 47 4.84 -10.58 7.66
N ASN A 48 5.47 -11.52 7.03
CA ASN A 48 4.88 -12.83 6.85
C ASN A 48 4.65 -13.48 8.20
N PRO A 49 3.63 -14.29 8.32
CA PRO A 49 3.35 -14.94 9.60
C PRO A 49 4.49 -15.83 10.03
N ILE A 50 4.70 -15.91 11.31
CA ILE A 50 5.63 -16.85 11.86
C ILE A 50 4.92 -18.18 11.93
N GLU A 51 5.47 -19.17 11.26
CA GLU A 51 4.85 -20.50 11.21
C GLU A 51 5.29 -21.32 12.40
N THR A 52 4.38 -22.09 12.97
CA THR A 52 4.73 -22.99 14.04
C THR A 52 4.17 -24.38 13.74
N ARG A 53 4.85 -25.41 14.21
CA ARG A 53 4.38 -26.76 14.04
C ARG A 53 4.49 -27.46 15.40
N ASN A 54 3.39 -27.91 15.93
CA ASN A 54 3.35 -28.54 17.26
C ASN A 54 3.96 -27.65 18.35
N GLY A 55 3.72 -26.34 18.20
CA GLY A 55 4.23 -25.38 19.18
C GLY A 55 5.68 -24.96 19.00
N GLU A 56 6.33 -25.46 17.96
CA GLU A 56 7.72 -25.07 17.70
C GLU A 56 7.78 -24.13 16.51
N ILE A 57 8.61 -23.12 16.60
CA ILE A 57 8.74 -22.11 15.57
C ILE A 57 9.50 -22.73 14.40
N CYS A 58 8.91 -22.61 13.20
CA CYS A 58 9.57 -23.03 11.98
C CYS A 58 10.35 -21.85 11.46
N GLU A 59 11.66 -21.93 11.51
CA GLU A 59 12.46 -20.82 11.04
C GLU A 59 12.52 -20.84 9.53
N THR A 60 12.24 -19.70 8.92
CA THR A 60 12.42 -19.54 7.51
C THR A 60 13.72 -18.86 7.36
N GLY A 61 14.74 -19.48 7.04
CA GLY A 61 16.03 -18.86 6.90
C GLY A 61 16.05 -17.86 5.78
N GLY A 62 17.09 -17.15 5.65
CA GLY A 62 17.29 -16.25 4.56
C GLY A 62 17.52 -14.84 5.02
N LYS A 63 18.12 -14.06 4.16
CA LYS A 63 18.40 -12.67 4.44
C LYS A 63 17.28 -11.83 3.86
N GLY A 64 17.05 -10.71 4.46
CA GLY A 64 16.12 -9.74 3.93
C GLY A 64 16.69 -9.08 2.68
N MET A 65 16.09 -8.03 2.25
CA MET A 65 16.49 -7.32 1.05
C MET A 65 17.87 -6.70 1.23
N SER A 66 18.69 -6.73 0.18
CA SER A 66 19.91 -5.94 0.19
C SER A 66 19.57 -4.48 0.03
N VAL A 67 20.52 -3.62 0.30
CA VAL A 67 20.30 -2.18 0.13
C VAL A 67 19.98 -1.87 -1.33
N GLN A 68 20.64 -2.54 -2.26
CA GLN A 68 20.36 -2.33 -3.68
C GLN A 68 18.95 -2.79 -4.04
N GLN A 69 18.48 -3.86 -3.43
CA GLN A 69 17.12 -4.34 -3.67
C GLN A 69 16.09 -3.37 -3.09
N VAL A 70 16.37 -2.79 -1.94
CA VAL A 70 15.48 -1.77 -1.37
C VAL A 70 15.42 -0.55 -2.28
N VAL A 71 16.55 -0.14 -2.83
CA VAL A 71 16.58 0.99 -3.76
C VAL A 71 15.76 0.67 -5.01
N ALA A 72 15.90 -0.54 -5.55
CA ALA A 72 15.14 -0.94 -6.72
C ALA A 72 13.65 -1.03 -6.41
N PHE A 73 13.29 -1.52 -5.25
CA PHE A 73 11.91 -1.60 -4.80
C PHE A 73 11.31 -0.20 -4.68
N ARG A 74 12.03 0.71 -4.08
CA ARG A 74 11.59 2.10 -3.94
C ARG A 74 11.37 2.74 -5.31
N ARG A 75 12.27 2.52 -6.23
CA ARG A 75 12.15 3.04 -7.58
C ARG A 75 10.91 2.48 -8.27
N MET A 76 10.70 1.19 -8.15
CA MET A 76 9.54 0.54 -8.73
C MET A 76 8.25 1.07 -8.11
N ALA A 77 8.23 1.28 -6.82
CA ALA A 77 7.05 1.78 -6.13
C ALA A 77 6.67 3.17 -6.64
N VAL A 78 7.64 4.02 -6.86
CA VAL A 78 7.37 5.36 -7.39
C VAL A 78 6.91 5.26 -8.85
N GLU A 79 7.51 4.39 -9.63
CA GLU A 79 7.13 4.21 -11.02
C GLU A 79 5.69 3.75 -11.16
N THR A 80 5.22 2.87 -10.29
CA THR A 80 3.86 2.35 -10.40
C THR A 80 2.81 3.42 -10.17
N LEU A 81 3.16 4.54 -9.59
CA LEU A 81 2.19 5.62 -9.42
C LEU A 81 1.76 6.21 -10.75
N ARG A 82 2.55 6.04 -11.79
CA ARG A 82 2.21 6.56 -13.10
C ARG A 82 1.10 5.79 -13.77
N LEU A 83 0.80 4.60 -13.27
CA LEU A 83 -0.22 3.77 -13.87
C LEU A 83 -1.62 4.22 -13.49
N ARG A 84 -1.75 5.17 -12.60
CA ARG A 84 -3.03 5.66 -12.16
C ARG A 84 -2.97 7.15 -11.92
N ARG A 85 -4.02 7.84 -12.31
CA ARG A 85 -3.99 9.28 -12.22
C ARG A 85 -4.51 9.84 -10.91
N ASN A 86 -5.55 9.31 -10.39
CA ASN A 86 -6.19 9.89 -9.22
C ASN A 86 -5.93 9.07 -7.98
N TRP A 87 -5.25 9.65 -7.04
CA TRP A 87 -4.89 8.98 -5.79
C TRP A 87 -5.55 9.73 -4.64
N THR A 88 -6.87 9.76 -4.62
CA THR A 88 -7.56 10.52 -3.60
C THR A 88 -7.68 9.74 -2.30
N HIS A 89 -8.33 8.59 -2.37
CA HIS A 89 -8.51 7.76 -1.18
C HIS A 89 -8.30 6.31 -1.59
N GLY A 90 -7.45 5.63 -0.89
CA GLY A 90 -7.23 4.23 -1.20
C GLY A 90 -6.01 3.69 -0.50
N GLU A 91 -5.60 2.55 -0.98
CA GLU A 91 -4.45 1.86 -0.39
C GLU A 91 -3.64 1.22 -1.50
N ILE A 92 -2.33 1.27 -1.39
CA ILE A 92 -1.45 0.55 -2.28
C ILE A 92 -0.75 -0.49 -1.43
N CYS A 93 -0.77 -1.73 -1.91
CA CYS A 93 -0.09 -2.82 -1.24
C CYS A 93 0.98 -3.36 -2.17
N TYR A 94 2.19 -3.46 -1.65
CA TYR A 94 3.31 -3.98 -2.43
C TYR A 94 3.76 -5.27 -1.74
N ASP A 95 3.39 -6.41 -2.32
CA ASP A 95 3.84 -7.70 -1.82
C ASP A 95 5.23 -7.97 -2.34
N PHE A 96 6.15 -8.36 -1.49
CA PHE A 96 7.51 -8.59 -1.92
C PHE A 96 8.06 -9.88 -1.32
N ALA A 97 9.02 -10.45 -2.00
CA ALA A 97 9.72 -11.63 -1.52
C ALA A 97 11.13 -11.67 -2.09
N VAL A 98 12.06 -12.07 -1.26
CA VAL A 98 13.44 -12.26 -1.65
C VAL A 98 13.66 -13.76 -1.82
N ARG A 99 14.31 -14.15 -2.89
CA ARG A 99 14.57 -15.56 -3.16
C ARG A 99 15.84 -15.99 -2.46
N SER A 100 15.76 -17.09 -1.72
CA SER A 100 16.91 -17.61 -1.03
C SER A 100 17.92 -18.13 -2.02
N GLY A 101 19.17 -17.94 -1.74
CA GLY A 101 20.26 -18.48 -2.54
C GLY A 101 20.53 -17.77 -3.85
N THR A 102 19.81 -16.70 -4.15
CA THR A 102 20.05 -15.92 -5.34
C THR A 102 19.95 -14.43 -4.99
N ASN A 103 20.23 -13.58 -5.93
CA ASN A 103 20.00 -12.16 -5.73
C ASN A 103 18.63 -11.75 -6.22
N GLY A 104 17.77 -12.72 -6.45
CA GLY A 104 16.45 -12.45 -7.00
C GLY A 104 15.48 -11.94 -5.96
N TRP A 105 14.54 -11.14 -6.41
CA TRP A 105 13.43 -10.69 -5.58
C TRP A 105 12.28 -10.38 -6.51
N SER A 106 11.10 -10.34 -5.96
CA SER A 106 9.92 -10.02 -6.76
C SER A 106 8.97 -9.18 -5.93
N ALA A 107 8.14 -8.43 -6.61
CA ALA A 107 7.10 -7.68 -5.95
C ALA A 107 5.90 -7.56 -6.86
N SER A 108 4.74 -7.45 -6.26
CA SER A 108 3.52 -7.18 -7.00
C SER A 108 2.80 -6.02 -6.32
N VAL A 109 2.01 -5.30 -7.07
CA VAL A 109 1.36 -4.09 -6.60
C VAL A 109 -0.14 -4.24 -6.74
N LEU A 110 -0.84 -3.99 -5.65
CA LEU A 110 -2.29 -4.03 -5.62
C LEU A 110 -2.83 -2.68 -5.23
N TYR A 111 -3.76 -2.17 -6.01
CA TYR A 111 -4.41 -0.90 -5.69
C TYR A 111 -5.81 -1.16 -5.16
N GLU A 112 -6.20 -0.39 -4.17
CA GLU A 112 -7.55 -0.41 -3.68
C GLU A 112 -8.05 1.03 -3.61
N SER A 113 -9.20 1.30 -4.21
CA SER A 113 -9.81 2.62 -4.12
C SER A 113 -10.96 2.56 -3.15
N ASN A 114 -11.03 3.52 -2.26
CA ASN A 114 -12.06 3.55 -1.25
C ASN A 114 -12.93 4.79 -1.42
N TYR A 115 -14.19 4.62 -1.15
CA TYR A 115 -15.17 5.69 -1.29
C TYR A 115 -15.91 5.87 0.03
N ASN A 116 -16.14 7.10 0.38
CA ASN A 116 -16.84 7.41 1.60
C ASN A 116 -18.34 7.47 1.32
N SER A 117 -19.08 6.47 1.76
CA SER A 117 -20.50 6.41 1.46
C SER A 117 -21.30 7.53 2.12
N ALA A 118 -20.84 8.02 3.23
CA ALA A 118 -21.51 9.15 3.87
C ALA A 118 -21.44 10.40 3.00
N ASN A 119 -20.27 10.68 2.40
CA ASN A 119 -20.13 11.76 1.47
C ASN A 119 -20.97 11.54 0.25
N TRP A 120 -20.98 10.34 -0.23
CA TRP A 120 -21.72 9.97 -1.42
C TRP A 120 -23.21 10.16 -1.20
N MET A 121 -23.73 9.69 -0.07
CA MET A 121 -25.12 9.84 0.28
C MET A 121 -25.50 11.30 0.41
N PHE A 122 -24.64 12.09 0.93
CA PHE A 122 -24.88 13.49 1.09
C PHE A 122 -24.99 14.20 -0.24
N ARG A 123 -24.22 13.82 -1.19
CA ARG A 123 -24.28 14.42 -2.50
C ARG A 123 -25.48 13.93 -3.27
N TYR A 124 -25.91 12.70 -3.05
CA TYR A 124 -27.01 12.15 -3.72
C TYR A 124 -28.23 12.32 -2.90
N GLN A 125 -28.77 13.40 -2.69
CA GLN A 125 -29.90 13.58 -1.91
C GLN A 125 -31.10 13.46 -2.74
N PRO A 126 -31.95 12.50 -2.51
CA PRO A 126 -33.15 12.38 -3.29
C PRO A 126 -33.98 13.57 -2.98
N LYS A 127 -34.45 14.21 -3.91
CA LYS A 127 -35.17 15.24 -3.65
C LYS A 127 -36.41 14.90 -3.19
N HIS A 128 -36.62 14.68 -2.27
CA HIS A 128 -37.79 14.32 -1.74
C HIS A 128 -38.59 13.64 -2.48
N GLN A 129 -38.33 13.00 -2.85
CA GLN A 129 -38.87 12.35 -3.39
C GLN A 129 -39.76 12.03 -3.19
N PRO A 130 -40.23 12.05 -3.56
CA PRO A 130 -41.14 11.80 -3.46
C PRO A 130 -41.30 10.73 -3.32
N PRO A 131 -41.44 10.24 -3.26
CA PRO A 131 -41.45 9.27 -3.04
C PRO A 131 -41.78 8.47 -3.85
N SER A 132 -41.68 8.39 -4.59
CA SER A 132 -41.82 7.71 -5.30
C SER A 132 -41.19 7.34 -5.84
N ALA A 133 -41.09 7.34 -6.10
CA ALA A 133 -40.35 7.11 -6.69
C ALA A 133 -39.64 6.39 -6.51
N GLY A 134 -39.50 5.95 -6.23
CA GLY A 134 -38.73 5.38 -6.09
C GLY A 134 -37.98 5.10 -6.11
N ASN A 135 -37.30 5.05 -6.39
CA ASN A 135 -36.44 4.92 -6.49
C ASN A 135 -35.53 4.75 -6.75
N HIS A 136 -34.91 4.53 -6.95
CA HIS A 136 -34.09 4.53 -7.52
C HIS A 136 -32.97 4.76 -7.14
N TYR A 137 -32.36 4.39 -6.91
CA TYR A 137 -31.29 4.53 -6.53
C TYR A 137 -30.63 3.68 -6.82
N ALA A 138 -30.15 3.65 -7.13
CA ALA A 138 -29.41 2.86 -7.34
C ALA A 138 -28.38 2.76 -6.90
#